data_6f82e1d8ba5e60ad84dd3a0ee9ca996c
#
_entry.id   6f82e1d8ba5e60ad84dd3a0ee9ca996c
#
_cell.length_a   1.000
_cell.length_b   1.000
_cell.length_c   1.000
_cell.angle_alpha   90.00
_cell.angle_beta   90.00
_cell.angle_gamma   90.00
#
_symmetry.space_group_name_H-M   'P 1'
#
loop_
_entity.id
_entity.type
_entity.pdbx_description
1 polymer ?
#
loop_
_entity_poly.entity_id
_entity_poly.type
_entity_poly.pdbx_seq_one_letter_code
_entity_poly.pdbx_strand_id
1 'polypeptide(L)'
;MKIQSMQFKVLMTVISAMLAITVFIGGLSIYEVDQFVQHQTEDFINVTCEKDASQINDIFGDMEKSVHIMESYVLDFINSKADIEDPKKQSDILARSDEMFVDVANHTDGAVAYYFRFTPELSHNTFGLFYSKVKEKDGFIRFEPTDISLYDKSDTEHVGWYWQPYDAEKPVWMLPYYNKNNDIMMISYVVPMYFEDEFIGVVGMDFDYTVLTDKVHNIKVYENGFAHLEFEGADVYNTDHVEDAKLHENPEKYLSVSKELRNGMTLIISASYDDIRQIRYDIALKILFVVLLLAVLFSLVAILVVRRIVYPLKNLTEASVKLSNRDYDVEIVNSNTYEIKLLSTAFENMALQLKEHEKLQHLLAYRDSLTGLRNTNSYWAWITDFDKEIETKEIVFGVIVLDINYLKETNDRYGHDVGNKLIVSAAHIISSIFKRSPVFRIGGDEFAVILQNRDLDEMEELFMKFDEECRNKLIETEKENIPLSIAKGFARYDSKKDSNFIDVFNRADDAMYENKREIKGLK
;
A
#
# COMPACT_ATOMS: atom_id res chain seq x y z
N MET A 1 53.05 -18.00 -3.91
CA MET A 1 51.89 -17.15 -3.46
C MET A 1 51.59 -16.19 -4.59
N LYS A 2 50.46 -16.36 -5.32
CA LYS A 2 50.04 -15.39 -6.36
C LYS A 2 49.74 -14.06 -5.67
N ILE A 3 50.52 -13.03 -5.95
CA ILE A 3 50.24 -11.67 -5.47
C ILE A 3 48.94 -11.23 -6.11
N GLN A 4 47.86 -11.24 -5.33
CA GLN A 4 46.57 -10.69 -5.77
C GLN A 4 46.73 -9.21 -6.08
N SER A 5 46.17 -8.74 -7.18
CA SER A 5 46.29 -7.35 -7.59
C SER A 5 45.70 -6.43 -6.51
N MET A 6 46.32 -5.28 -6.32
CA MET A 6 45.85 -4.25 -5.36
C MET A 6 44.36 -3.89 -5.60
N GLN A 7 43.93 -3.90 -6.86
CA GLN A 7 42.55 -3.72 -7.27
C GLN A 7 41.61 -4.73 -6.63
N PHE A 8 41.98 -6.02 -6.69
CA PHE A 8 41.17 -7.10 -6.11
C PHE A 8 41.07 -6.98 -4.60
N LYS A 9 42.16 -6.64 -3.91
CA LYS A 9 42.16 -6.47 -2.45
C LYS A 9 41.29 -5.30 -2.03
N VAL A 10 41.43 -4.14 -2.66
CA VAL A 10 40.63 -2.95 -2.36
C VAL A 10 39.15 -3.19 -2.66
N LEU A 11 38.85 -3.77 -3.83
CA LEU A 11 37.49 -4.10 -4.21
C LEU A 11 36.82 -5.06 -3.22
N MET A 12 37.52 -6.15 -2.87
CA MET A 12 37.00 -7.12 -1.90
C MET A 12 36.81 -6.52 -0.51
N THR A 13 37.74 -5.65 -0.05
CA THR A 13 37.60 -4.97 1.24
C THR A 13 36.40 -4.01 1.24
N VAL A 14 36.22 -3.23 0.20
CA VAL A 14 35.10 -2.29 0.07
C VAL A 14 33.78 -3.05 -0.04
N ILE A 15 33.70 -4.06 -0.90
CA ILE A 15 32.48 -4.88 -1.07
C ILE A 15 32.13 -5.60 0.24
N SER A 16 33.12 -6.22 0.91
CA SER A 16 32.86 -6.93 2.16
C SER A 16 32.43 -5.99 3.29
N ALA A 17 33.02 -4.78 3.39
CA ALA A 17 32.60 -3.78 4.35
C ALA A 17 31.17 -3.28 4.06
N MET A 18 30.87 -2.99 2.80
CA MET A 18 29.51 -2.57 2.40
C MET A 18 28.48 -3.68 2.64
N LEU A 19 28.82 -4.93 2.33
CA LEU A 19 27.94 -6.08 2.55
C LEU A 19 27.68 -6.28 4.06
N ALA A 20 28.71 -6.15 4.89
CA ALA A 20 28.57 -6.22 6.34
C ALA A 20 27.65 -5.11 6.89
N ILE A 21 27.82 -3.88 6.41
CA ILE A 21 26.95 -2.72 6.79
C ILE A 21 25.51 -2.97 6.32
N THR A 22 25.33 -3.45 5.10
CA THR A 22 24.02 -3.72 4.52
C THR A 22 23.29 -4.82 5.28
N VAL A 23 23.99 -5.90 5.64
CA VAL A 23 23.44 -6.99 6.47
C VAL A 23 23.10 -6.49 7.87
N PHE A 24 23.98 -5.66 8.46
CA PHE A 24 23.74 -5.09 9.79
C PHE A 24 22.51 -4.16 9.81
N ILE A 25 22.41 -3.24 8.84
CA ILE A 25 21.26 -2.34 8.71
C ILE A 25 19.99 -3.15 8.42
N GLY A 26 20.06 -4.14 7.52
CA GLY A 26 18.93 -5.01 7.22
C GLY A 26 18.44 -5.79 8.44
N GLY A 27 19.36 -6.35 9.23
CA GLY A 27 19.02 -7.03 10.48
C GLY A 27 18.41 -6.11 11.52
N LEU A 28 18.97 -4.92 11.69
CA LEU A 28 18.42 -3.89 12.59
C LEU A 28 17.01 -3.47 12.14
N SER A 29 16.83 -3.23 10.85
CA SER A 29 15.53 -2.83 10.30
C SER A 29 14.46 -3.92 10.49
N ILE A 30 14.81 -5.19 10.34
CA ILE A 30 13.87 -6.30 10.58
C ILE A 30 13.48 -6.34 12.08
N TYR A 31 14.43 -6.13 12.99
CA TYR A 31 14.15 -6.06 14.42
C TYR A 31 13.21 -4.89 14.77
N GLU A 32 13.49 -3.70 14.24
CA GLU A 32 12.64 -2.52 14.43
C GLU A 32 11.23 -2.72 13.86
N VAL A 33 11.09 -3.40 12.72
CA VAL A 33 9.79 -3.72 12.12
C VAL A 33 8.96 -4.61 13.04
N ASP A 34 9.58 -5.57 13.71
CA ASP A 34 8.86 -6.45 14.63
C ASP A 34 8.22 -5.66 15.77
N GLN A 35 8.98 -4.78 16.40
CA GLN A 35 8.49 -3.89 17.46
C GLN A 35 7.45 -2.89 16.95
N PHE A 36 7.71 -2.32 15.78
CA PHE A 36 6.80 -1.33 15.18
C PHE A 36 5.44 -1.93 14.81
N VAL A 37 5.42 -3.08 14.15
CA VAL A 37 4.16 -3.74 13.74
C VAL A 37 3.35 -4.17 14.95
N GLN A 38 4.01 -4.69 15.99
CA GLN A 38 3.32 -5.06 17.22
C GLN A 38 2.67 -3.85 17.87
N HIS A 39 3.41 -2.78 18.07
CA HIS A 39 2.89 -1.55 18.69
C HIS A 39 1.78 -0.90 17.86
N GLN A 40 1.97 -0.82 16.55
CA GLN A 40 0.93 -0.29 15.64
C GLN A 40 -0.34 -1.14 15.65
N THR A 41 -0.22 -2.46 15.81
CA THR A 41 -1.40 -3.34 15.90
C THR A 41 -2.11 -3.13 17.23
N GLU A 42 -1.37 -3.07 18.34
CA GLU A 42 -1.95 -2.78 19.67
C GLU A 42 -2.68 -1.42 19.66
N ASP A 43 -2.05 -0.39 19.13
CA ASP A 43 -2.66 0.95 18.99
C ASP A 43 -3.91 0.91 18.11
N PHE A 44 -3.84 0.22 16.97
CA PHE A 44 -4.97 0.12 16.04
C PHE A 44 -6.18 -0.56 16.69
N ILE A 45 -6.01 -1.72 17.33
CA ILE A 45 -7.13 -2.42 17.97
C ILE A 45 -7.64 -1.65 19.18
N ASN A 46 -6.78 -0.97 19.96
CA ASN A 46 -7.19 -0.11 21.08
C ASN A 46 -8.07 1.06 20.59
N VAL A 47 -7.60 1.82 19.59
CA VAL A 47 -8.36 2.95 19.02
C VAL A 47 -9.67 2.47 18.40
N THR A 48 -9.65 1.33 17.71
CA THR A 48 -10.85 0.74 17.14
C THR A 48 -11.82 0.34 18.24
N CYS A 49 -11.35 -0.33 19.28
CA CYS A 49 -12.16 -0.75 20.41
C CYS A 49 -12.79 0.46 21.14
N GLU A 50 -12.00 1.50 21.42
CA GLU A 50 -12.52 2.71 22.05
C GLU A 50 -13.58 3.43 21.21
N LYS A 51 -13.31 3.56 19.90
CA LYS A 51 -14.24 4.19 18.97
C LYS A 51 -15.56 3.42 18.88
N ASP A 52 -15.50 2.11 18.68
CA ASP A 52 -16.70 1.30 18.46
C ASP A 52 -17.45 1.08 19.76
N ALA A 53 -16.75 0.92 20.91
CA ALA A 53 -17.37 0.94 22.23
C ALA A 53 -18.11 2.26 22.51
N SER A 54 -17.52 3.42 22.13
CA SER A 54 -18.18 4.71 22.26
C SER A 54 -19.45 4.77 21.42
N GLN A 55 -19.41 4.30 20.17
CA GLN A 55 -20.60 4.28 19.31
C GLN A 55 -21.71 3.36 19.83
N ILE A 56 -21.33 2.21 20.39
CA ILE A 56 -22.29 1.29 21.02
C ILE A 56 -22.85 1.94 22.31
N ASN A 57 -22.02 2.60 23.10
CA ASN A 57 -22.44 3.33 24.30
C ASN A 57 -23.36 4.50 23.98
N ASP A 58 -23.20 5.16 22.84
CA ASP A 58 -24.11 6.20 22.38
C ASP A 58 -25.51 5.62 22.08
N ILE A 59 -25.56 4.44 21.44
CA ILE A 59 -26.81 3.69 21.21
C ILE A 59 -27.48 3.36 22.54
N PHE A 60 -26.75 2.78 23.50
CA PHE A 60 -27.28 2.51 24.83
C PHE A 60 -27.76 3.79 25.54
N GLY A 61 -26.96 4.87 25.41
CA GLY A 61 -27.33 6.16 26.00
C GLY A 61 -28.64 6.74 25.44
N ASP A 62 -28.90 6.57 24.16
CA ASP A 62 -30.15 7.01 23.53
C ASP A 62 -31.32 6.10 23.92
N MET A 63 -31.10 4.81 24.06
CA MET A 63 -32.06 3.86 24.60
C MET A 63 -32.42 4.21 26.06
N GLU A 64 -31.43 4.44 26.92
CA GLU A 64 -31.63 4.88 28.32
C GLU A 64 -32.44 6.16 28.41
N LYS A 65 -32.07 7.16 27.60
CA LYS A 65 -32.80 8.46 27.54
C LYS A 65 -34.27 8.27 27.19
N SER A 66 -34.57 7.38 26.23
CA SER A 66 -35.94 7.10 25.81
C SER A 66 -36.79 6.57 26.97
N VAL A 67 -36.24 5.62 27.74
CA VAL A 67 -36.93 5.06 28.91
C VAL A 67 -37.06 6.08 30.03
N HIS A 68 -36.03 6.91 30.28
CA HIS A 68 -36.10 7.98 31.28
C HIS A 68 -37.09 9.09 30.89
N ILE A 69 -37.28 9.37 29.59
CA ILE A 69 -38.37 10.28 29.14
C ILE A 69 -39.72 9.67 29.49
N MET A 70 -39.91 8.36 29.28
CA MET A 70 -41.15 7.67 29.65
C MET A 70 -41.37 7.70 31.17
N GLU A 71 -40.34 7.40 31.97
CA GLU A 71 -40.38 7.49 33.42
C GLU A 71 -40.82 8.89 33.90
N SER A 72 -40.07 9.91 33.44
CA SER A 72 -40.34 11.30 33.82
C SER A 72 -41.75 11.72 33.47
N TYR A 73 -42.24 11.30 32.31
CA TYR A 73 -43.60 11.62 31.88
C TYR A 73 -44.67 11.00 32.77
N VAL A 74 -44.48 9.76 33.23
CA VAL A 74 -45.38 9.11 34.18
C VAL A 74 -45.37 9.86 35.52
N LEU A 75 -44.19 10.16 36.04
CA LEU A 75 -44.03 10.85 37.33
C LEU A 75 -44.60 12.26 37.34
N ASP A 76 -44.58 12.97 36.20
CA ASP A 76 -45.16 14.32 36.08
C ASP A 76 -46.68 14.36 36.30
N PHE A 77 -47.40 13.26 36.18
CA PHE A 77 -48.84 13.18 36.48
C PHE A 77 -49.14 12.78 37.90
N ILE A 78 -48.16 12.43 38.70
CA ILE A 78 -48.31 12.01 40.09
C ILE A 78 -47.97 13.21 40.98
N ASN A 79 -48.99 13.79 41.62
CA ASN A 79 -48.79 14.93 42.52
C ASN A 79 -48.90 14.54 44.00
N SER A 80 -49.48 13.37 44.28
CA SER A 80 -49.67 12.88 45.64
C SER A 80 -49.83 11.37 45.66
N LYS A 81 -49.65 10.75 46.83
CA LYS A 81 -49.90 9.33 47.03
C LYS A 81 -51.34 8.92 46.67
N ALA A 82 -52.30 9.79 46.91
CA ALA A 82 -53.70 9.56 46.51
C ALA A 82 -53.91 9.44 44.99
N ASP A 83 -52.99 9.98 44.17
CA ASP A 83 -53.05 9.84 42.72
C ASP A 83 -52.67 8.43 42.26
N ILE A 84 -51.78 7.78 42.98
CA ILE A 84 -51.36 6.43 42.70
C ILE A 84 -52.24 5.36 43.37
N GLU A 85 -53.02 5.70 44.37
CA GLU A 85 -53.99 4.80 45.02
C GLU A 85 -55.39 4.84 44.37
N ASP A 86 -55.72 5.91 43.62
CA ASP A 86 -57.02 6.05 42.95
C ASP A 86 -57.03 5.33 41.59
N PRO A 87 -57.84 4.28 41.40
CA PRO A 87 -57.93 3.54 40.14
C PRO A 87 -58.29 4.38 38.91
N LYS A 88 -59.06 5.48 39.11
CA LYS A 88 -59.41 6.39 38.00
C LYS A 88 -58.20 7.18 37.55
N LYS A 89 -57.43 7.70 38.49
CA LYS A 89 -56.20 8.43 38.20
C LYS A 89 -55.11 7.52 37.59
N GLN A 90 -54.98 6.31 38.12
CA GLN A 90 -54.10 5.29 37.50
C GLN A 90 -54.48 5.04 36.03
N SER A 91 -55.79 4.87 35.76
CA SER A 91 -56.27 4.69 34.39
C SER A 91 -56.03 5.92 33.49
N ASP A 92 -56.13 7.12 34.04
CA ASP A 92 -55.85 8.38 33.34
C ASP A 92 -54.36 8.53 33.03
N ILE A 93 -53.50 8.19 33.99
CA ILE A 93 -52.02 8.14 33.79
C ILE A 93 -51.69 7.17 32.68
N LEU A 94 -52.23 5.93 32.70
CA LEU A 94 -52.00 4.96 31.66
C LEU A 94 -52.44 5.46 30.28
N ALA A 95 -53.62 6.02 30.17
CA ALA A 95 -54.16 6.50 28.89
C ALA A 95 -53.30 7.61 28.26
N ARG A 96 -52.78 8.53 29.10
CA ARG A 96 -51.88 9.60 28.65
C ARG A 96 -50.49 9.08 28.32
N SER A 97 -49.98 8.13 29.11
CA SER A 97 -48.67 7.50 28.85
C SER A 97 -48.68 6.72 27.57
N ASP A 98 -49.81 6.09 27.20
CA ASP A 98 -49.96 5.29 26.00
C ASP A 98 -49.64 6.09 24.71
N GLU A 99 -50.21 7.30 24.58
CA GLU A 99 -49.96 8.16 23.42
C GLU A 99 -48.50 8.59 23.30
N MET A 100 -47.88 8.93 24.40
CA MET A 100 -46.49 9.40 24.41
C MET A 100 -45.50 8.25 24.25
N PHE A 101 -45.75 7.11 24.87
CA PHE A 101 -44.84 5.95 24.83
C PHE A 101 -44.70 5.39 23.41
N VAL A 102 -45.82 5.33 22.65
CA VAL A 102 -45.75 4.88 21.25
C VAL A 102 -44.94 5.86 20.41
N ASP A 103 -45.00 7.15 20.68
CA ASP A 103 -44.21 8.15 19.96
C ASP A 103 -42.72 8.01 20.28
N VAL A 104 -42.36 7.93 21.55
CA VAL A 104 -40.97 7.70 21.99
C VAL A 104 -40.43 6.40 21.39
N ALA A 105 -41.20 5.29 21.48
CA ALA A 105 -40.74 3.99 20.95
C ALA A 105 -40.59 3.98 19.44
N ASN A 106 -41.43 4.70 18.69
CA ASN A 106 -41.28 4.84 17.24
C ASN A 106 -40.06 5.67 16.83
N HIS A 107 -39.61 6.58 17.68
CA HIS A 107 -38.42 7.41 17.44
C HIS A 107 -37.13 6.84 18.08
N THR A 108 -37.22 5.66 18.73
CA THR A 108 -36.05 4.99 19.32
C THR A 108 -35.62 3.84 18.41
N ASP A 109 -34.41 3.93 17.90
CA ASP A 109 -33.85 2.93 17.03
C ASP A 109 -33.76 1.57 17.74
N GLY A 110 -34.18 0.51 17.06
CA GLY A 110 -34.15 -0.84 17.59
C GLY A 110 -35.23 -1.16 18.62
N ALA A 111 -36.11 -0.22 19.02
CA ALA A 111 -37.20 -0.51 19.94
C ALA A 111 -38.19 -1.52 19.38
N VAL A 112 -38.41 -2.64 20.09
CA VAL A 112 -39.32 -3.74 19.69
C VAL A 112 -40.47 -3.93 20.67
N ALA A 113 -40.30 -3.54 21.93
CA ALA A 113 -41.40 -3.49 22.89
C ALA A 113 -41.19 -2.38 23.90
N TYR A 114 -42.28 -1.93 24.48
CA TYR A 114 -42.25 -1.02 25.62
C TYR A 114 -43.38 -1.35 26.60
N TYR A 115 -43.12 -1.06 27.85
CA TYR A 115 -44.07 -1.36 28.92
C TYR A 115 -43.98 -0.40 30.09
N PHE A 116 -45.11 -0.28 30.77
CA PHE A 116 -45.23 0.36 32.04
C PHE A 116 -46.09 -0.51 32.97
N ARG A 117 -45.63 -0.74 34.17
CA ARG A 117 -46.26 -1.62 35.13
C ARG A 117 -46.32 -0.98 36.49
N PHE A 118 -47.53 -0.76 37.01
CA PHE A 118 -47.69 -0.46 38.42
C PHE A 118 -47.42 -1.65 39.30
N THR A 119 -47.00 -1.40 40.52
CA THR A 119 -46.83 -2.48 41.49
C THR A 119 -48.17 -3.11 41.84
N PRO A 120 -48.25 -4.46 42.04
CA PRO A 120 -49.48 -5.14 42.47
C PRO A 120 -50.03 -4.70 43.81
N GLU A 121 -49.20 -4.06 44.63
CA GLU A 121 -49.63 -3.50 45.92
C GLU A 121 -50.57 -2.30 45.74
N LEU A 122 -50.45 -1.56 44.65
CA LEU A 122 -51.23 -0.38 44.31
C LEU A 122 -52.34 -0.68 43.28
N SER A 123 -52.25 -1.79 42.54
CA SER A 123 -53.15 -2.10 41.44
C SER A 123 -53.40 -3.61 41.33
N HIS A 124 -54.21 -4.04 40.36
CA HIS A 124 -54.33 -5.48 40.07
C HIS A 124 -53.16 -6.00 39.24
N ASN A 125 -52.91 -7.30 39.31
CA ASN A 125 -51.71 -7.97 38.83
C ASN A 125 -51.38 -7.79 37.34
N THR A 126 -52.30 -7.39 36.48
CA THR A 126 -52.06 -7.17 35.05
C THR A 126 -52.23 -5.69 34.66
N PHE A 127 -52.29 -4.77 35.62
CA PHE A 127 -52.54 -3.36 35.35
C PHE A 127 -51.31 -2.63 34.86
N GLY A 128 -51.32 -2.23 33.60
CA GLY A 128 -50.21 -1.55 32.94
C GLY A 128 -50.39 -1.45 31.44
N LEU A 129 -49.32 -1.08 30.78
CA LEU A 129 -49.16 -1.07 29.33
C LEU A 129 -48.13 -2.10 28.94
N PHE A 130 -48.41 -2.84 27.88
CA PHE A 130 -47.41 -3.67 27.20
C PHE A 130 -47.70 -3.66 25.71
N TYR A 131 -46.76 -3.16 24.95
CA TYR A 131 -46.79 -3.12 23.50
C TYR A 131 -45.55 -3.78 22.92
N SER A 132 -45.73 -4.53 21.84
CA SER A 132 -44.64 -5.15 21.14
C SER A 132 -44.88 -5.17 19.64
N LYS A 133 -43.81 -5.08 18.87
CA LYS A 133 -43.81 -5.36 17.42
C LYS A 133 -43.95 -6.85 17.19
N VAL A 134 -44.72 -7.23 16.19
CA VAL A 134 -44.91 -8.61 15.75
C VAL A 134 -44.53 -8.72 14.28
N LYS A 135 -43.76 -9.73 13.90
CA LYS A 135 -43.22 -9.96 12.56
C LYS A 135 -44.18 -9.71 11.38
N GLU A 136 -45.48 -9.89 11.60
CA GLU A 136 -46.50 -9.85 10.53
C GLU A 136 -47.34 -8.56 10.50
N LYS A 137 -47.06 -7.59 11.40
CA LYS A 137 -47.87 -6.37 11.52
C LYS A 137 -46.99 -5.15 11.66
N ASP A 138 -47.37 -4.08 10.98
CA ASP A 138 -46.69 -2.78 11.13
C ASP A 138 -47.03 -2.12 12.48
N GLY A 139 -46.01 -1.63 13.16
CA GLY A 139 -46.13 -0.88 14.39
C GLY A 139 -46.23 -1.74 15.65
N PHE A 140 -46.48 -1.06 16.76
CA PHE A 140 -46.63 -1.67 18.08
C PHE A 140 -48.07 -2.13 18.32
N ILE A 141 -48.22 -3.36 18.80
CA ILE A 141 -49.52 -3.94 19.15
C ILE A 141 -49.61 -4.11 20.65
N ARG A 142 -50.77 -3.77 21.21
CA ARG A 142 -51.04 -3.95 22.62
C ARG A 142 -51.25 -5.40 22.98
N PHE A 143 -50.58 -5.85 24.01
CA PHE A 143 -50.78 -7.14 24.66
C PHE A 143 -51.26 -6.96 26.09
N GLU A 144 -51.84 -8.00 26.66
CA GLU A 144 -52.10 -8.01 28.08
C GLU A 144 -50.77 -8.18 28.85
N PRO A 145 -50.47 -7.29 29.82
CA PRO A 145 -49.26 -7.43 30.60
C PRO A 145 -49.22 -8.73 31.39
N THR A 146 -48.04 -9.29 31.55
CA THR A 146 -47.83 -10.55 32.30
C THR A 146 -48.31 -10.41 33.73
N ASP A 147 -49.10 -11.39 34.19
CA ASP A 147 -49.46 -11.52 35.60
C ASP A 147 -48.25 -12.03 36.40
N ILE A 148 -47.55 -11.12 37.08
CA ILE A 148 -46.33 -11.46 37.83
C ILE A 148 -46.60 -12.35 39.04
N SER A 149 -47.85 -12.45 39.51
CA SER A 149 -48.18 -13.35 40.64
C SER A 149 -48.20 -14.82 40.28
N LEU A 150 -48.22 -15.15 39.00
CA LEU A 150 -48.21 -16.53 38.51
C LEU A 150 -46.82 -17.17 38.53
N TYR A 151 -45.78 -16.38 38.75
CA TYR A 151 -44.40 -16.80 38.70
C TYR A 151 -43.68 -16.57 40.01
N ASP A 152 -42.74 -17.43 40.34
CA ASP A 152 -41.84 -17.24 41.47
C ASP A 152 -40.89 -16.04 41.16
N LYS A 153 -40.52 -15.25 42.18
CA LYS A 153 -39.60 -14.13 42.06
C LYS A 153 -38.25 -14.52 41.41
N SER A 154 -37.83 -15.75 41.65
CA SER A 154 -36.59 -16.32 41.08
C SER A 154 -36.68 -16.67 39.59
N ASP A 155 -37.88 -16.67 38.99
CA ASP A 155 -38.10 -16.91 37.60
C ASP A 155 -37.71 -15.68 36.77
N THR A 156 -36.41 -15.53 36.53
CA THR A 156 -35.87 -14.38 35.81
C THR A 156 -36.29 -14.32 34.35
N GLU A 157 -36.67 -15.47 33.75
CA GLU A 157 -37.13 -15.54 32.34
C GLU A 157 -38.48 -14.83 32.18
N HIS A 158 -39.42 -14.99 33.13
CA HIS A 158 -40.79 -14.46 33.00
C HIS A 158 -41.00 -13.12 33.74
N VAL A 159 -40.35 -12.95 34.89
CA VAL A 159 -40.59 -11.78 35.74
C VAL A 159 -39.31 -11.04 36.17
N GLY A 160 -38.15 -11.39 35.57
CA GLY A 160 -36.89 -10.73 35.88
C GLY A 160 -36.92 -9.23 35.55
N TRP A 161 -37.58 -8.84 34.46
CA TRP A 161 -37.77 -7.42 34.06
C TRP A 161 -38.47 -6.56 35.13
N TYR A 162 -39.24 -7.18 36.05
CA TYR A 162 -39.90 -6.51 37.13
C TYR A 162 -39.07 -6.56 38.43
N TRP A 163 -38.58 -7.75 38.81
CA TRP A 163 -37.94 -7.96 40.11
C TRP A 163 -36.48 -7.49 40.15
N GLN A 164 -35.72 -7.59 39.07
CA GLN A 164 -34.32 -7.17 39.07
C GLN A 164 -34.16 -5.66 39.33
N PRO A 165 -34.86 -4.73 38.62
CA PRO A 165 -34.79 -3.32 38.94
C PRO A 165 -35.37 -3.00 40.31
N TYR A 166 -36.40 -3.71 40.78
CA TYR A 166 -36.95 -3.59 42.13
C TYR A 166 -35.90 -3.90 43.20
N ASP A 167 -35.20 -5.04 43.09
CA ASP A 167 -34.19 -5.48 44.05
C ASP A 167 -32.90 -4.64 43.98
N ALA A 168 -32.58 -4.13 42.79
CA ALA A 168 -31.40 -3.28 42.60
C ALA A 168 -31.64 -1.83 43.02
N GLU A 169 -32.88 -1.41 43.23
CA GLU A 169 -33.32 -0.02 43.52
C GLU A 169 -32.74 1.02 42.54
N LYS A 170 -32.44 0.59 41.30
CA LYS A 170 -31.84 1.40 40.24
C LYS A 170 -32.18 0.84 38.87
N PRO A 171 -32.04 1.64 37.80
CA PRO A 171 -32.17 1.15 36.43
C PRO A 171 -31.25 -0.02 36.14
N VAL A 172 -31.76 -0.99 35.40
CA VAL A 172 -31.02 -2.26 35.10
C VAL A 172 -31.11 -2.55 33.60
N TRP A 173 -29.98 -2.90 33.03
CA TRP A 173 -29.90 -3.59 31.75
C TRP A 173 -30.08 -5.08 31.99
N MET A 174 -31.08 -5.66 31.33
CA MET A 174 -31.27 -7.11 31.33
C MET A 174 -30.30 -7.78 30.38
N LEU A 175 -29.88 -8.99 30.68
CA LEU A 175 -29.12 -9.80 29.73
C LEU A 175 -29.96 -10.08 28.46
N PRO A 176 -29.31 -10.24 27.31
CA PRO A 176 -30.02 -10.64 26.11
C PRO A 176 -30.77 -11.95 26.32
N TYR A 177 -32.03 -11.97 25.91
CA TYR A 177 -32.89 -13.13 26.01
C TYR A 177 -33.73 -13.30 24.74
N TYR A 178 -34.09 -14.54 24.45
CA TYR A 178 -34.92 -14.87 23.31
C TYR A 178 -36.40 -14.80 23.71
N ASN A 179 -37.15 -13.92 23.05
CA ASN A 179 -38.58 -13.84 23.25
C ASN A 179 -39.33 -14.73 22.25
N LYS A 180 -39.84 -15.87 22.76
CA LYS A 180 -40.56 -16.86 21.96
C LYS A 180 -41.83 -16.31 21.29
N ASN A 181 -42.42 -15.24 21.82
CA ASN A 181 -43.65 -14.67 21.28
C ASN A 181 -43.39 -13.85 20.00
N ASN A 182 -42.22 -13.24 19.91
CA ASN A 182 -41.86 -12.34 18.81
C ASN A 182 -40.80 -12.95 17.91
N ASP A 183 -40.21 -14.10 18.29
CA ASP A 183 -39.12 -14.74 17.59
C ASP A 183 -37.89 -13.79 17.40
N ILE A 184 -37.56 -13.03 18.44
CA ILE A 184 -36.51 -12.00 18.43
C ILE A 184 -35.64 -12.15 19.68
N MET A 185 -34.30 -12.03 19.49
CA MET A 185 -33.38 -11.80 20.61
C MET A 185 -33.51 -10.31 21.03
N MET A 186 -33.72 -10.08 22.32
CA MET A 186 -33.94 -8.76 22.85
C MET A 186 -32.99 -8.47 24.01
N ILE A 187 -32.72 -7.21 24.22
CA ILE A 187 -32.09 -6.65 25.41
C ILE A 187 -33.01 -5.59 25.98
N SER A 188 -33.17 -5.53 27.28
CA SER A 188 -34.13 -4.62 27.91
C SER A 188 -33.43 -3.64 28.84
N TYR A 189 -33.88 -2.40 28.82
CA TYR A 189 -33.54 -1.42 29.85
C TYR A 189 -34.77 -1.09 30.65
N VAL A 190 -34.67 -1.27 31.97
CA VAL A 190 -35.81 -1.15 32.88
C VAL A 190 -35.47 -0.20 34.02
N VAL A 191 -36.36 0.73 34.27
CA VAL A 191 -36.22 1.73 35.32
C VAL A 191 -37.29 1.50 36.39
N PRO A 192 -36.92 1.31 37.67
CA PRO A 192 -37.87 1.26 38.76
C PRO A 192 -38.30 2.68 39.09
N MET A 193 -39.61 2.88 39.20
CA MET A 193 -40.20 4.19 39.52
C MET A 193 -40.52 4.32 40.99
N TYR A 194 -40.15 5.45 41.54
CA TYR A 194 -40.40 5.79 42.95
C TYR A 194 -41.15 7.13 43.06
N PHE A 195 -42.07 7.19 43.99
CA PHE A 195 -42.70 8.43 44.40
C PHE A 195 -42.61 8.57 45.94
N GLU A 196 -42.00 9.65 46.41
CA GLU A 196 -41.73 9.86 47.86
C GLU A 196 -41.06 8.64 48.54
N ASP A 197 -40.04 8.08 47.89
CA ASP A 197 -39.29 6.88 48.31
C ASP A 197 -40.09 5.55 48.30
N GLU A 198 -41.33 5.57 47.86
CA GLU A 198 -42.16 4.36 47.72
C GLU A 198 -42.13 3.85 46.28
N PHE A 199 -41.85 2.56 46.11
CA PHE A 199 -41.84 1.91 44.81
C PHE A 199 -43.24 1.83 44.22
N ILE A 200 -43.44 2.39 43.04
CA ILE A 200 -44.74 2.46 42.39
C ILE A 200 -44.86 1.57 41.16
N GLY A 201 -43.76 1.09 40.64
CA GLY A 201 -43.77 0.23 39.46
C GLY A 201 -42.49 0.32 38.65
N VAL A 202 -42.54 -0.20 37.44
CA VAL A 202 -41.43 -0.19 36.50
C VAL A 202 -41.85 0.33 35.13
N VAL A 203 -40.93 0.99 34.44
CA VAL A 203 -41.05 1.33 33.02
C VAL A 203 -39.86 0.77 32.27
N GLY A 204 -40.10 0.22 31.12
CA GLY A 204 -39.00 -0.39 30.35
C GLY A 204 -39.26 -0.41 28.87
N MET A 205 -38.18 -0.63 28.13
CA MET A 205 -38.19 -0.82 26.69
C MET A 205 -37.28 -1.97 26.33
N ASP A 206 -37.75 -2.80 25.41
CA ASP A 206 -37.00 -3.90 24.85
C ASP A 206 -36.47 -3.50 23.47
N PHE A 207 -35.25 -3.83 23.21
CA PHE A 207 -34.56 -3.49 21.96
C PHE A 207 -34.14 -4.74 21.24
N ASP A 208 -34.19 -4.70 19.91
CA ASP A 208 -33.70 -5.77 19.06
C ASP A 208 -32.18 -5.92 19.24
N TYR A 209 -31.78 -7.04 19.79
CA TYR A 209 -30.36 -7.34 20.03
C TYR A 209 -29.55 -7.49 18.74
N THR A 210 -30.22 -7.80 17.61
CA THR A 210 -29.55 -7.92 16.31
C THR A 210 -28.92 -6.60 15.86
N VAL A 211 -29.46 -5.45 16.27
CA VAL A 211 -28.90 -4.12 16.01
C VAL A 211 -27.48 -4.00 16.58
N LEU A 212 -27.25 -4.57 17.76
CA LEU A 212 -25.94 -4.58 18.41
C LEU A 212 -25.01 -5.61 17.78
N THR A 213 -25.52 -6.83 17.58
CA THR A 213 -24.74 -7.92 17.03
C THR A 213 -24.28 -7.64 15.60
N ASP A 214 -25.16 -7.06 14.77
CA ASP A 214 -24.80 -6.63 13.43
C ASP A 214 -23.73 -5.54 13.45
N LYS A 215 -23.80 -4.62 14.40
CA LYS A 215 -22.78 -3.59 14.55
C LYS A 215 -21.44 -4.18 14.93
N VAL A 216 -21.41 -5.10 15.89
CA VAL A 216 -20.20 -5.78 16.35
C VAL A 216 -19.63 -6.67 15.24
N HIS A 217 -20.48 -7.40 14.53
CA HIS A 217 -20.09 -8.26 13.40
C HIS A 217 -19.44 -7.46 12.26
N ASN A 218 -19.87 -6.22 12.06
CA ASN A 218 -19.31 -5.35 11.02
C ASN A 218 -17.99 -4.65 11.41
N ILE A 219 -17.50 -4.83 12.65
CA ILE A 219 -16.19 -4.33 13.07
C ILE A 219 -15.11 -5.14 12.36
N LYS A 220 -14.40 -4.47 11.44
CA LYS A 220 -13.32 -5.12 10.68
C LYS A 220 -11.98 -4.97 11.40
N VAL A 221 -11.35 -6.09 11.68
CA VAL A 221 -10.04 -6.18 12.30
C VAL A 221 -9.15 -7.06 11.43
N TYR A 222 -8.41 -6.46 10.52
CA TYR A 222 -7.62 -7.18 9.50
C TYR A 222 -8.45 -8.19 8.71
N GLU A 223 -7.87 -9.32 8.29
CA GLU A 223 -8.56 -10.35 7.49
C GLU A 223 -9.21 -11.43 8.35
N ASN A 224 -8.55 -11.84 9.45
CA ASN A 224 -8.97 -12.95 10.31
C ASN A 224 -9.24 -12.53 11.77
N GLY A 225 -9.27 -11.23 12.03
CA GLY A 225 -9.67 -10.70 13.32
C GLY A 225 -11.19 -10.51 13.40
N PHE A 226 -11.72 -10.41 14.60
CA PHE A 226 -13.15 -10.31 14.88
C PHE A 226 -13.40 -9.49 16.15
N ALA A 227 -14.67 -9.14 16.35
CA ALA A 227 -15.15 -8.51 17.57
C ALA A 227 -16.33 -9.32 18.13
N HIS A 228 -16.49 -9.34 19.45
CA HIS A 228 -17.61 -10.00 20.12
C HIS A 228 -17.93 -9.29 21.44
N LEU A 229 -19.08 -9.67 22.04
CA LEU A 229 -19.54 -9.16 23.31
C LEU A 229 -19.51 -10.28 24.36
N GLU A 230 -18.98 -9.96 25.53
CA GLU A 230 -19.02 -10.82 26.71
C GLU A 230 -19.79 -10.17 27.86
N PHE A 231 -20.38 -10.99 28.70
CA PHE A 231 -20.90 -10.59 29.99
C PHE A 231 -20.43 -11.57 31.06
N GLU A 232 -19.78 -11.06 32.12
CA GLU A 232 -19.21 -11.88 33.21
C GLU A 232 -18.33 -13.05 32.73
N GLY A 233 -17.61 -12.86 31.62
CA GLY A 233 -16.73 -13.86 31.04
C GLY A 233 -17.42 -14.96 30.23
N ALA A 234 -18.72 -14.82 29.97
CA ALA A 234 -19.47 -15.69 29.07
C ALA A 234 -19.83 -14.93 27.79
N ASP A 235 -19.70 -15.58 26.63
CA ASP A 235 -20.17 -14.99 25.38
C ASP A 235 -21.69 -14.79 25.41
N VAL A 236 -22.11 -13.55 25.24
CA VAL A 236 -23.52 -13.17 25.16
C VAL A 236 -24.00 -13.19 23.70
N TYR A 237 -23.08 -13.29 22.79
CA TYR A 237 -23.33 -13.39 21.36
C TYR A 237 -23.60 -14.85 20.97
N ASN A 238 -24.73 -15.11 20.34
CA ASN A 238 -25.15 -16.46 20.03
C ASN A 238 -24.27 -17.08 18.94
N THR A 239 -23.61 -18.15 19.32
CA THR A 239 -22.47 -18.80 18.67
C THR A 239 -22.82 -19.69 17.45
N ASP A 240 -23.77 -19.33 16.64
CA ASP A 240 -23.93 -20.02 15.34
C ASP A 240 -22.79 -19.68 14.34
N HIS A 241 -21.91 -18.80 14.71
CA HIS A 241 -20.72 -18.46 13.93
C HIS A 241 -19.49 -19.24 14.43
N VAL A 242 -19.01 -20.13 13.60
CA VAL A 242 -17.82 -21.01 13.78
C VAL A 242 -16.53 -20.27 14.18
N GLU A 243 -16.52 -18.94 14.09
CA GLU A 243 -15.36 -18.11 14.41
C GLU A 243 -15.21 -17.80 15.91
N ASP A 244 -16.32 -17.66 16.63
CA ASP A 244 -16.31 -17.33 18.07
C ASP A 244 -15.82 -18.51 18.92
N ALA A 245 -16.08 -19.74 18.49
CA ALA A 245 -15.54 -20.94 19.15
C ALA A 245 -13.99 -21.00 19.10
N LYS A 246 -13.36 -20.31 18.14
CA LYS A 246 -11.89 -20.33 17.99
C LYS A 246 -11.17 -19.52 19.07
N LEU A 247 -11.79 -18.50 19.65
CA LEU A 247 -11.17 -17.69 20.69
C LEU A 247 -11.00 -18.50 21.99
N HIS A 248 -12.07 -19.17 22.42
CA HIS A 248 -12.03 -19.98 23.63
C HIS A 248 -11.14 -21.22 23.51
N GLU A 249 -11.04 -21.77 22.29
CA GLU A 249 -10.16 -22.92 22.05
C GLU A 249 -8.67 -22.55 21.99
N ASN A 250 -8.32 -21.33 21.53
CA ASN A 250 -6.93 -20.93 21.34
C ASN A 250 -6.70 -19.42 21.56
N PRO A 251 -6.86 -18.89 22.79
CA PRO A 251 -6.70 -17.46 23.06
C PRO A 251 -5.29 -16.94 22.75
N GLU A 252 -4.29 -17.81 22.81
CA GLU A 252 -2.89 -17.52 22.48
C GLU A 252 -2.63 -17.19 20.98
N LYS A 253 -3.63 -17.39 20.13
CA LYS A 253 -3.52 -17.05 18.69
C LYS A 253 -3.97 -15.63 18.38
N TYR A 254 -4.53 -14.94 19.34
CA TYR A 254 -5.10 -13.60 19.14
C TYR A 254 -4.52 -12.59 20.12
N LEU A 255 -4.32 -11.40 19.62
CA LEU A 255 -4.07 -10.21 20.43
C LEU A 255 -5.42 -9.53 20.64
N SER A 256 -5.89 -9.48 21.89
CA SER A 256 -7.23 -8.99 22.21
C SER A 256 -7.17 -7.76 23.10
N VAL A 257 -8.10 -6.84 22.88
CA VAL A 257 -8.34 -5.66 23.70
C VAL A 257 -9.81 -5.62 24.06
N SER A 258 -10.13 -5.22 25.27
CA SER A 258 -11.48 -5.17 25.79
C SER A 258 -11.86 -3.79 26.31
N LYS A 259 -13.15 -3.46 26.20
CA LYS A 259 -13.73 -2.23 26.74
C LYS A 259 -15.10 -2.51 27.33
N GLU A 260 -15.28 -2.14 28.58
CA GLU A 260 -16.58 -2.22 29.25
C GLU A 260 -17.56 -1.22 28.65
N LEU A 261 -18.78 -1.67 28.41
CA LEU A 261 -19.90 -0.90 27.90
C LEU A 261 -20.83 -0.45 29.04
N ARG A 262 -21.67 0.54 28.79
CA ARG A 262 -22.60 1.12 29.79
C ARG A 262 -23.57 0.10 30.39
N ASN A 263 -23.92 -0.91 29.64
CA ASN A 263 -24.84 -1.96 30.05
C ASN A 263 -24.18 -3.10 30.83
N GLY A 264 -22.90 -3.00 31.17
CA GLY A 264 -22.13 -4.01 31.87
C GLY A 264 -21.54 -5.13 30.98
N MET A 265 -21.83 -5.12 29.68
CA MET A 265 -21.14 -6.00 28.72
C MET A 265 -19.73 -5.49 28.43
N THR A 266 -18.91 -6.35 27.91
CA THR A 266 -17.56 -6.02 27.47
C THR A 266 -17.45 -6.26 25.96
N LEU A 267 -17.09 -5.23 25.21
CA LEU A 267 -16.67 -5.37 23.82
C LEU A 267 -15.23 -5.85 23.78
N ILE A 268 -14.99 -6.95 23.09
CA ILE A 268 -13.64 -7.50 22.86
C ILE A 268 -13.34 -7.48 21.38
N ILE A 269 -12.20 -6.91 21.03
CA ILE A 269 -11.67 -6.90 19.67
C ILE A 269 -10.39 -7.71 19.63
N SER A 270 -10.32 -8.66 18.70
CA SER A 270 -9.25 -9.64 18.58
C SER A 270 -8.61 -9.60 17.20
N ALA A 271 -7.31 -9.37 17.14
CA ALA A 271 -6.50 -9.45 15.93
C ALA A 271 -5.76 -10.79 15.89
N SER A 272 -5.78 -11.49 14.75
CA SER A 272 -5.07 -12.75 14.59
C SER A 272 -3.55 -12.52 14.52
N TYR A 273 -2.76 -13.31 15.26
CA TYR A 273 -1.30 -13.32 15.13
C TYR A 273 -0.85 -13.78 13.73
N ASP A 274 -1.68 -14.50 12.98
CA ASP A 274 -1.36 -14.86 11.60
C ASP A 274 -1.39 -13.64 10.69
N ASP A 275 -2.38 -12.76 10.83
CA ASP A 275 -2.44 -11.48 10.11
C ASP A 275 -1.25 -10.59 10.46
N ILE A 276 -0.94 -10.47 11.76
CA ILE A 276 0.20 -9.69 12.25
C ILE A 276 1.50 -10.24 11.66
N ARG A 277 1.63 -11.56 11.61
CA ARG A 277 2.79 -12.25 11.03
C ARG A 277 2.88 -12.01 9.53
N GLN A 278 1.76 -12.06 8.82
CA GLN A 278 1.71 -11.79 7.38
C GLN A 278 2.14 -10.36 7.07
N ILE A 279 1.62 -9.37 7.81
CA ILE A 279 2.04 -7.96 7.68
C ILE A 279 3.55 -7.82 7.92
N ARG A 280 4.09 -8.48 8.96
CA ARG A 280 5.53 -8.49 9.23
C ARG A 280 6.34 -9.07 8.09
N TYR A 281 5.91 -10.20 7.53
CA TYR A 281 6.57 -10.82 6.38
C TYR A 281 6.55 -9.92 5.15
N ASP A 282 5.44 -9.29 4.85
CA ASP A 282 5.31 -8.40 3.70
C ASP A 282 6.22 -7.16 3.82
N ILE A 283 6.30 -6.58 5.01
CA ILE A 283 7.20 -5.46 5.28
C ILE A 283 8.66 -5.93 5.23
N ALA A 284 8.98 -7.06 5.85
CA ALA A 284 10.33 -7.62 5.86
C ALA A 284 10.81 -7.96 4.44
N LEU A 285 9.94 -8.51 3.59
CA LEU A 285 10.25 -8.76 2.17
C LEU A 285 10.50 -7.48 1.39
N LYS A 286 9.72 -6.41 1.64
CA LYS A 286 9.93 -5.10 1.02
C LYS A 286 11.27 -4.50 1.46
N ILE A 287 11.60 -4.58 2.75
CA ILE A 287 12.90 -4.14 3.28
C ILE A 287 14.03 -4.95 2.66
N LEU A 288 13.91 -6.28 2.61
CA LEU A 288 14.90 -7.15 2.00
C LEU A 288 15.13 -6.78 0.53
N PHE A 289 14.07 -6.51 -0.20
CA PHE A 289 14.16 -6.06 -1.59
C PHE A 289 14.91 -4.73 -1.72
N VAL A 290 14.60 -3.74 -0.87
CA VAL A 290 15.30 -2.45 -0.84
C VAL A 290 16.77 -2.62 -0.46
N VAL A 291 17.06 -3.45 0.54
CA VAL A 291 18.42 -3.77 0.99
C VAL A 291 19.23 -4.41 -0.14
N LEU A 292 18.65 -5.37 -0.87
CA LEU A 292 19.28 -5.99 -2.03
C LEU A 292 19.52 -4.99 -3.16
N LEU A 293 18.54 -4.13 -3.44
CA LEU A 293 18.68 -3.07 -4.43
C LEU A 293 19.83 -2.12 -4.08
N LEU A 294 19.90 -1.69 -2.82
CA LEU A 294 20.99 -0.84 -2.31
C LEU A 294 22.34 -1.57 -2.38
N ALA A 295 22.40 -2.85 -2.04
CA ALA A 295 23.62 -3.63 -2.13
C ALA A 295 24.14 -3.70 -3.58
N VAL A 296 23.23 -3.92 -4.54
CA VAL A 296 23.57 -3.89 -5.97
C VAL A 296 24.05 -2.51 -6.40
N LEU A 297 23.34 -1.45 -6.00
CA LEU A 297 23.70 -0.07 -6.30
C LEU A 297 25.06 0.30 -5.72
N PHE A 298 25.30 -0.01 -4.44
CA PHE A 298 26.57 0.24 -3.78
C PHE A 298 27.72 -0.57 -4.40
N SER A 299 27.45 -1.83 -4.76
CA SER A 299 28.43 -2.65 -5.48
C SER A 299 28.80 -2.03 -6.82
N LEU A 300 27.81 -1.51 -7.53
CA LEU A 300 28.04 -0.81 -8.80
C LEU A 300 28.84 0.49 -8.59
N VAL A 301 28.50 1.26 -7.56
CA VAL A 301 29.26 2.47 -7.18
C VAL A 301 30.68 2.12 -6.74
N ALA A 302 30.85 1.06 -5.93
CA ALA A 302 32.16 0.60 -5.52
C ALA A 302 33.04 0.18 -6.72
N ILE A 303 32.46 -0.55 -7.67
CA ILE A 303 33.15 -0.91 -8.91
C ILE A 303 33.56 0.34 -9.69
N LEU A 304 32.66 1.35 -9.75
CA LEU A 304 32.96 2.60 -10.44
C LEU A 304 34.07 3.41 -9.71
N VAL A 305 34.00 3.50 -8.38
CA VAL A 305 35.02 4.21 -7.56
C VAL A 305 36.37 3.49 -7.65
N VAL A 306 36.41 2.17 -7.47
CA VAL A 306 37.64 1.38 -7.59
C VAL A 306 38.24 1.51 -8.99
N ARG A 307 37.41 1.46 -10.03
CA ARG A 307 37.87 1.73 -11.39
C ARG A 307 38.41 3.14 -11.56
N ARG A 308 37.80 4.15 -10.90
CA ARG A 308 38.25 5.54 -10.98
C ARG A 308 39.57 5.83 -10.21
N ILE A 309 39.80 5.12 -9.10
CA ILE A 309 40.97 5.39 -8.25
C ILE A 309 42.09 4.38 -8.53
N VAL A 310 41.78 3.08 -8.49
CA VAL A 310 42.84 2.04 -8.54
C VAL A 310 43.28 1.76 -9.97
N TYR A 311 42.35 1.92 -10.92
CA TYR A 311 42.70 1.73 -12.33
C TYR A 311 43.73 2.73 -12.83
N PRO A 312 43.65 4.07 -12.55
CA PRO A 312 44.69 5.03 -12.92
C PRO A 312 46.04 4.72 -12.28
N LEU A 313 46.08 4.33 -11.00
CA LEU A 313 47.31 3.96 -10.33
C LEU A 313 47.98 2.74 -10.94
N LYS A 314 47.19 1.70 -11.31
CA LYS A 314 47.71 0.56 -11.99
C LYS A 314 48.24 0.92 -13.37
N ASN A 315 47.52 1.74 -14.10
CA ASN A 315 47.94 2.19 -15.41
C ASN A 315 49.20 3.05 -15.37
N LEU A 316 49.31 3.90 -14.35
CA LEU A 316 50.55 4.66 -14.13
C LEU A 316 51.75 3.76 -13.86
N THR A 317 51.54 2.65 -13.12
CA THR A 317 52.61 1.67 -12.87
C THR A 317 52.97 0.93 -14.15
N GLU A 318 52.00 0.49 -14.93
CA GLU A 318 52.23 -0.16 -16.21
C GLU A 318 52.85 0.80 -17.23
N ALA A 319 52.40 2.03 -17.22
CA ALA A 319 52.93 3.13 -18.01
C ALA A 319 54.41 3.38 -17.68
N SER A 320 54.74 3.42 -16.39
CA SER A 320 56.13 3.57 -15.92
C SER A 320 57.05 2.46 -16.42
N VAL A 321 56.55 1.22 -16.40
CA VAL A 321 57.30 0.07 -16.90
C VAL A 321 57.47 0.14 -18.42
N LYS A 322 56.42 0.52 -19.16
CA LYS A 322 56.46 0.67 -20.63
C LYS A 322 57.41 1.80 -21.03
N LEU A 323 57.31 2.96 -20.35
CA LEU A 323 58.25 4.10 -20.56
C LEU A 323 59.69 3.68 -20.30
N SER A 324 59.97 2.91 -19.26
CA SER A 324 61.31 2.40 -18.96
C SER A 324 61.86 1.51 -20.05
N ASN A 325 60.97 0.79 -20.78
CA ASN A 325 61.31 -0.07 -21.89
C ASN A 325 61.27 0.62 -23.28
N ARG A 326 61.15 1.97 -23.30
CA ARG A 326 61.03 2.80 -24.51
C ARG A 326 59.77 2.50 -25.36
N ASP A 327 58.76 1.91 -24.75
CA ASP A 327 57.43 1.76 -25.34
C ASP A 327 56.61 3.01 -24.93
N TYR A 328 56.52 3.94 -25.85
CA TYR A 328 55.89 5.26 -25.60
C TYR A 328 54.37 5.22 -25.81
N ASP A 329 53.77 4.09 -26.12
CA ASP A 329 52.34 3.95 -26.27
C ASP A 329 51.65 3.73 -24.94
N VAL A 330 51.70 4.79 -24.09
CA VAL A 330 51.22 4.75 -22.72
C VAL A 330 50.00 5.61 -22.57
N GLU A 331 48.82 5.01 -22.31
CA GLU A 331 47.63 5.73 -21.89
C GLU A 331 47.78 6.20 -20.42
N ILE A 332 47.87 7.49 -20.19
CA ILE A 332 47.87 8.07 -18.87
C ILE A 332 46.43 8.48 -18.52
N VAL A 333 45.79 7.74 -17.61
CA VAL A 333 44.42 8.00 -17.19
C VAL A 333 44.42 9.17 -16.20
N ASN A 334 43.72 10.25 -16.57
CA ASN A 334 43.54 11.41 -15.69
C ASN A 334 42.73 11.01 -14.46
N SER A 335 43.27 11.26 -13.28
CA SER A 335 42.61 11.08 -12.00
C SER A 335 42.19 12.41 -11.42
N ASN A 336 41.01 12.49 -10.81
CA ASN A 336 40.57 13.66 -10.06
C ASN A 336 41.19 13.73 -8.65
N THR A 337 42.04 12.77 -8.26
CA THR A 337 42.77 12.80 -6.99
C THR A 337 44.02 13.64 -7.19
N TYR A 338 44.24 14.65 -6.32
CA TYR A 338 45.29 15.64 -6.48
C TYR A 338 46.67 15.02 -6.65
N GLU A 339 46.99 14.01 -5.83
CA GLU A 339 48.29 13.32 -5.83
C GLU A 339 48.52 12.53 -7.11
N ILE A 340 47.44 11.84 -7.58
CA ILE A 340 47.52 11.07 -8.82
C ILE A 340 47.61 12.01 -10.02
N LYS A 341 46.90 13.13 -9.95
CA LYS A 341 46.93 14.14 -11.00
C LYS A 341 48.33 14.76 -11.14
N LEU A 342 48.98 15.09 -10.01
CA LEU A 342 50.33 15.64 -10.01
C LEU A 342 51.31 14.62 -10.63
N LEU A 343 51.21 13.35 -10.26
CA LEU A 343 52.02 12.27 -10.80
C LEU A 343 51.74 12.03 -12.28
N SER A 344 50.45 12.02 -12.66
CA SER A 344 50.01 11.89 -14.06
C SER A 344 50.55 13.05 -14.92
N THR A 345 50.46 14.30 -14.42
CA THR A 345 50.96 15.47 -15.16
C THR A 345 52.48 15.41 -15.38
N ALA A 346 53.24 14.91 -14.40
CA ALA A 346 54.68 14.71 -14.57
C ALA A 346 54.98 13.65 -15.65
N PHE A 347 54.16 12.60 -15.72
CA PHE A 347 54.29 11.59 -16.79
C PHE A 347 53.74 12.09 -18.13
N GLU A 348 52.61 12.83 -18.10
CA GLU A 348 52.02 13.43 -19.31
C GLU A 348 53.01 14.35 -20.02
N ASN A 349 53.72 15.21 -19.27
CA ASN A 349 54.70 16.11 -19.84
C ASN A 349 55.88 15.36 -20.50
N MET A 350 56.20 14.15 -20.06
CA MET A 350 57.20 13.31 -20.68
C MET A 350 56.70 12.52 -21.91
N ALA A 351 55.43 12.11 -21.88
CA ALA A 351 54.85 11.26 -22.93
C ALA A 351 54.07 12.04 -24.01
N LEU A 352 53.62 13.28 -23.68
CA LEU A 352 52.67 14.04 -24.50
C LEU A 352 53.22 14.38 -25.90
N GLN A 353 54.46 14.78 -26.01
CA GLN A 353 55.06 15.18 -27.28
C GLN A 353 55.14 14.04 -28.33
N LEU A 354 55.17 12.82 -27.87
CA LEU A 354 55.20 11.65 -28.75
C LEU A 354 53.79 11.10 -29.07
N LYS A 355 52.86 11.29 -28.16
CA LYS A 355 51.53 10.69 -28.23
C LYS A 355 50.44 11.56 -28.86
N GLU A 356 50.63 12.90 -28.89
CA GLU A 356 49.59 13.82 -29.43
C GLU A 356 49.24 13.52 -30.89
N HIS A 357 50.22 13.16 -31.68
CA HIS A 357 50.01 12.88 -33.09
C HIS A 357 49.21 11.57 -33.32
N GLU A 358 49.50 10.55 -32.55
CA GLU A 358 48.86 9.22 -32.67
C GLU A 358 47.46 9.23 -32.05
N LYS A 359 47.29 9.94 -30.92
CA LYS A 359 46.03 10.14 -30.25
C LYS A 359 45.00 10.88 -31.11
N LEU A 360 45.49 11.93 -31.82
CA LEU A 360 44.67 12.70 -32.73
C LEU A 360 44.19 11.86 -33.94
N GLN A 361 45.08 11.09 -34.53
CA GLN A 361 44.74 10.17 -35.62
C GLN A 361 43.77 9.07 -35.18
N HIS A 362 43.96 8.54 -33.98
CA HIS A 362 43.09 7.48 -33.44
C HIS A 362 41.69 8.04 -33.08
N LEU A 363 41.60 9.25 -32.49
CA LEU A 363 40.33 9.91 -32.23
C LEU A 363 39.55 10.22 -33.51
N LEU A 364 40.25 10.77 -34.52
CA LEU A 364 39.64 11.04 -35.83
C LEU A 364 39.23 9.75 -36.56
N ALA A 365 39.90 8.64 -36.29
CA ALA A 365 39.61 7.34 -36.91
C ALA A 365 38.36 6.66 -36.31
N TYR A 366 38.02 6.85 -35.01
CA TYR A 366 37.01 6.03 -34.31
C TYR A 366 35.87 6.77 -33.65
N ARG A 367 35.86 8.12 -33.65
CA ARG A 367 34.75 8.92 -33.08
C ARG A 367 34.18 9.89 -34.10
N ASP A 368 32.90 10.16 -34.00
CA ASP A 368 32.22 11.21 -34.74
C ASP A 368 32.47 12.57 -34.08
N SER A 369 33.01 13.52 -34.84
CA SER A 369 33.44 14.83 -34.35
C SER A 369 32.28 15.74 -33.92
N LEU A 370 31.05 15.52 -34.41
CA LEU A 370 29.87 16.33 -34.11
C LEU A 370 29.14 15.83 -32.87
N THR A 371 28.93 14.52 -32.76
CA THR A 371 28.07 13.92 -31.72
C THR A 371 28.86 13.30 -30.58
N GLY A 372 30.17 13.05 -30.77
CA GLY A 372 31.01 12.34 -29.82
C GLY A 372 30.69 10.84 -29.71
N LEU A 373 29.69 10.33 -30.39
CA LEU A 373 29.37 8.92 -30.48
C LEU A 373 30.46 8.16 -31.21
N ARG A 374 30.37 6.84 -31.24
CA ARG A 374 31.22 6.00 -32.08
C ARG A 374 30.90 6.27 -33.53
N ASN A 375 31.96 6.41 -34.37
CA ASN A 375 31.80 6.67 -35.79
C ASN A 375 31.67 5.37 -36.59
N THR A 376 31.55 5.49 -37.90
CA THR A 376 31.43 4.38 -38.85
C THR A 376 32.62 3.41 -38.77
N ASN A 377 33.86 3.89 -38.53
CA ASN A 377 35.01 2.98 -38.38
C ASN A 377 34.91 2.15 -37.11
N SER A 378 34.45 2.77 -35.99
CA SER A 378 34.14 2.03 -34.78
C SER A 378 33.04 0.99 -34.97
N TYR A 379 32.04 1.31 -35.77
CA TYR A 379 30.94 0.41 -36.09
C TYR A 379 31.48 -0.83 -36.84
N TRP A 380 32.28 -0.65 -37.88
CA TRP A 380 32.85 -1.76 -38.63
C TRP A 380 33.84 -2.61 -37.83
N ALA A 381 34.65 -1.97 -36.97
CA ALA A 381 35.55 -2.74 -36.09
C ALA A 381 34.74 -3.60 -35.11
N TRP A 382 33.65 -3.08 -34.57
CA TRP A 382 32.73 -3.83 -33.67
C TRP A 382 32.10 -5.01 -34.40
N ILE A 383 31.60 -4.81 -35.61
CA ILE A 383 31.00 -5.88 -36.43
C ILE A 383 31.96 -7.01 -36.63
N THR A 384 33.22 -6.71 -36.95
CA THR A 384 34.25 -7.72 -37.22
C THR A 384 34.50 -8.65 -36.02
N ASP A 385 34.43 -8.11 -34.81
CA ASP A 385 34.57 -8.92 -33.60
C ASP A 385 33.27 -9.66 -33.25
N PHE A 386 32.13 -9.05 -33.55
CA PHE A 386 30.82 -9.62 -33.33
C PHE A 386 30.50 -10.82 -34.23
N ASP A 387 30.92 -10.75 -35.48
CA ASP A 387 30.76 -11.86 -36.42
C ASP A 387 31.53 -13.13 -35.95
N LYS A 388 32.67 -12.97 -35.28
CA LYS A 388 33.39 -14.09 -34.65
C LYS A 388 32.60 -14.72 -33.50
N GLU A 389 31.85 -13.91 -32.76
CA GLU A 389 31.01 -14.38 -31.67
C GLU A 389 29.77 -15.10 -32.22
N ILE A 390 29.17 -14.62 -33.33
CA ILE A 390 28.05 -15.28 -34.04
C ILE A 390 28.44 -16.71 -34.48
N GLU A 391 29.66 -16.92 -34.93
CA GLU A 391 30.14 -18.24 -35.32
C GLU A 391 30.13 -19.24 -34.18
N THR A 392 30.24 -18.81 -32.91
CA THR A 392 30.19 -19.66 -31.71
C THR A 392 28.77 -20.01 -31.23
N LYS A 393 27.73 -19.44 -31.80
CA LYS A 393 26.27 -19.71 -31.62
C LYS A 393 25.65 -19.44 -30.24
N GLU A 394 26.27 -18.69 -29.39
CA GLU A 394 25.74 -18.39 -28.04
C GLU A 394 25.33 -16.92 -27.80
N ILE A 395 25.17 -16.11 -28.86
CA ILE A 395 24.90 -14.69 -28.72
C ILE A 395 23.41 -14.36 -28.79
N VAL A 396 22.94 -13.57 -27.86
CA VAL A 396 21.61 -12.94 -27.91
C VAL A 396 21.78 -11.43 -27.99
N PHE A 397 21.40 -10.85 -29.12
CA PHE A 397 21.49 -9.42 -29.35
C PHE A 397 20.37 -8.93 -30.26
N GLY A 398 20.23 -7.63 -30.33
CA GLY A 398 19.38 -6.96 -31.31
C GLY A 398 20.08 -5.74 -31.87
N VAL A 399 19.67 -5.33 -33.03
CA VAL A 399 20.15 -4.11 -33.69
C VAL A 399 18.99 -3.15 -33.85
N ILE A 400 19.23 -1.89 -33.47
CA ILE A 400 18.33 -0.79 -33.80
C ILE A 400 19.03 0.09 -34.84
N VAL A 401 18.34 0.37 -35.92
CA VAL A 401 18.72 1.38 -36.90
C VAL A 401 17.78 2.58 -36.72
N LEU A 402 18.38 3.78 -36.70
CA LEU A 402 17.63 5.02 -36.52
C LEU A 402 18.08 6.05 -37.56
N ASP A 403 17.13 6.80 -38.08
CA ASP A 403 17.34 7.82 -39.12
C ASP A 403 16.55 9.08 -38.75
N ILE A 404 17.22 10.24 -38.79
CA ILE A 404 16.58 11.53 -38.51
C ILE A 404 15.74 11.96 -39.70
N ASN A 405 14.46 12.03 -39.48
CA ASN A 405 13.53 12.49 -40.53
C ASN A 405 13.70 13.98 -40.81
N TYR A 406 13.55 14.33 -42.07
CA TYR A 406 13.53 15.73 -42.53
C TYR A 406 14.80 16.53 -42.31
N LEU A 407 15.95 15.88 -42.07
CA LEU A 407 17.23 16.57 -41.82
C LEU A 407 17.63 17.40 -43.04
N LYS A 408 17.46 16.89 -44.27
CA LYS A 408 17.77 17.59 -45.50
C LYS A 408 16.91 18.85 -45.66
N GLU A 409 15.61 18.71 -45.47
CA GLU A 409 14.68 19.85 -45.51
C GLU A 409 15.01 20.89 -44.42
N THR A 410 15.41 20.42 -43.25
CA THR A 410 15.84 21.30 -42.16
C THR A 410 17.11 22.03 -42.50
N ASN A 411 18.11 21.37 -43.09
CA ASN A 411 19.35 21.99 -43.56
C ASN A 411 19.09 23.04 -44.65
N ASP A 412 18.25 22.68 -45.62
CA ASP A 412 17.91 23.56 -46.74
C ASP A 412 17.14 24.78 -46.28
N ARG A 413 16.30 24.68 -45.26
CA ARG A 413 15.43 25.77 -44.77
C ARG A 413 16.05 26.64 -43.69
N TYR A 414 16.85 26.05 -42.77
CA TYR A 414 17.34 26.70 -41.55
C TYR A 414 18.88 26.69 -41.44
N GLY A 415 19.55 26.09 -42.42
CA GLY A 415 21.01 25.98 -42.41
C GLY A 415 21.56 24.80 -41.64
N HIS A 416 22.82 24.46 -41.91
CA HIS A 416 23.52 23.35 -41.34
C HIS A 416 23.69 23.40 -39.80
N ASP A 417 23.74 24.58 -39.21
CA ASP A 417 23.84 24.74 -37.76
C ASP A 417 22.61 24.20 -37.03
N VAL A 418 21.41 24.42 -37.60
CA VAL A 418 20.17 23.86 -37.06
C VAL A 418 20.10 22.35 -37.27
N GLY A 419 20.52 21.86 -38.42
CA GLY A 419 20.65 20.44 -38.67
C GLY A 419 21.66 19.75 -37.74
N ASN A 420 22.79 20.40 -37.44
CA ASN A 420 23.75 19.92 -36.46
C ASN A 420 23.13 19.84 -35.04
N LYS A 421 22.33 20.83 -34.62
CA LYS A 421 21.58 20.78 -33.34
C LYS A 421 20.60 19.62 -33.33
N LEU A 422 19.94 19.31 -34.43
CA LEU A 422 19.04 18.19 -34.59
C LEU A 422 19.80 16.87 -34.42
N ILE A 423 20.94 16.72 -35.07
CA ILE A 423 21.82 15.54 -35.00
C ILE A 423 22.35 15.34 -33.55
N VAL A 424 22.84 16.40 -32.91
CA VAL A 424 23.34 16.33 -31.53
C VAL A 424 22.22 15.97 -30.54
N SER A 425 21.03 16.54 -30.74
CA SER A 425 19.87 16.25 -29.91
C SER A 425 19.42 14.79 -30.08
N ALA A 426 19.40 14.27 -31.31
CA ALA A 426 19.13 12.85 -31.58
C ALA A 426 20.14 11.95 -30.88
N ALA A 427 21.43 12.22 -31.07
CA ALA A 427 22.52 11.47 -30.45
C ALA A 427 22.43 11.43 -28.92
N HIS A 428 22.08 12.57 -28.31
CA HIS A 428 21.90 12.67 -26.86
C HIS A 428 20.73 11.81 -26.37
N ILE A 429 19.56 11.91 -27.01
CA ILE A 429 18.40 11.10 -26.66
C ILE A 429 18.72 9.62 -26.83
N ILE A 430 19.25 9.22 -27.99
CA ILE A 430 19.61 7.82 -28.26
C ILE A 430 20.55 7.29 -27.17
N SER A 431 21.63 8.02 -26.89
CA SER A 431 22.62 7.59 -25.90
C SER A 431 22.10 7.62 -24.47
N SER A 432 21.13 8.50 -24.16
CA SER A 432 20.52 8.60 -22.84
C SER A 432 19.53 7.48 -22.56
N ILE A 433 18.85 6.99 -23.59
CA ILE A 433 17.89 5.88 -23.51
C ILE A 433 18.64 4.55 -23.50
N PHE A 434 19.54 4.34 -24.48
CA PHE A 434 20.28 3.08 -24.66
C PHE A 434 21.64 3.11 -23.94
N LYS A 435 21.65 3.44 -22.65
CA LYS A 435 22.86 3.68 -21.86
C LYS A 435 23.80 2.48 -21.75
N ARG A 436 23.28 1.28 -21.86
CA ARG A 436 24.01 0.01 -21.69
C ARG A 436 24.39 -0.62 -23.02
N SER A 437 23.95 -0.02 -24.11
CA SER A 437 24.16 -0.50 -25.47
C SER A 437 25.10 0.40 -26.24
N PRO A 438 26.03 -0.13 -27.05
CA PRO A 438 26.86 0.69 -27.90
C PRO A 438 26.03 1.40 -28.95
N VAL A 439 26.19 2.72 -29.00
CA VAL A 439 25.53 3.62 -29.97
C VAL A 439 26.55 4.12 -30.96
N PHE A 440 26.22 4.03 -32.23
CA PHE A 440 27.05 4.44 -33.34
C PHE A 440 26.31 5.47 -34.21
N ARG A 441 27.06 6.44 -34.74
CA ARG A 441 26.60 7.25 -35.87
C ARG A 441 27.24 6.66 -37.13
N ILE A 442 26.42 6.10 -38.00
CA ILE A 442 26.87 5.36 -39.17
C ILE A 442 26.78 6.12 -40.49
N GLY A 443 25.99 7.21 -40.47
CA GLY A 443 25.78 8.11 -41.61
C GLY A 443 25.58 9.56 -41.15
N GLY A 444 25.20 10.42 -42.05
CA GLY A 444 24.90 11.83 -41.76
C GLY A 444 23.77 12.00 -40.75
N ASP A 445 22.67 11.29 -40.97
CA ASP A 445 21.42 11.23 -40.21
C ASP A 445 21.15 9.87 -39.58
N GLU A 446 22.01 8.88 -39.79
CA GLU A 446 21.82 7.50 -39.41
C GLU A 446 22.61 7.13 -38.16
N PHE A 447 21.94 6.41 -37.26
CA PHE A 447 22.51 5.88 -36.04
C PHE A 447 22.21 4.38 -35.93
N ALA A 448 23.10 3.66 -35.27
CA ALA A 448 22.90 2.26 -34.92
C ALA A 448 23.12 2.04 -33.42
N VAL A 449 22.31 1.18 -32.83
CA VAL A 449 22.45 0.72 -31.44
C VAL A 449 22.47 -0.80 -31.45
N ILE A 450 23.44 -1.38 -30.75
CA ILE A 450 23.53 -2.84 -30.61
C ILE A 450 23.07 -3.21 -29.22
N LEU A 451 21.86 -3.77 -29.13
CA LEU A 451 21.25 -4.17 -27.86
C LEU A 451 21.79 -5.50 -27.39
N GLN A 452 22.17 -5.55 -26.13
CA GLN A 452 22.56 -6.76 -25.43
C GLN A 452 21.96 -6.79 -24.03
N ASN A 453 21.84 -7.98 -23.45
CA ASN A 453 21.39 -8.19 -22.09
C ASN A 453 20.06 -7.46 -21.78
N ARG A 454 20.03 -6.73 -20.69
CA ARG A 454 18.83 -6.08 -20.16
C ARG A 454 18.17 -5.07 -21.12
N ASP A 455 18.95 -4.31 -21.90
CA ASP A 455 18.38 -3.36 -22.87
C ASP A 455 17.63 -4.10 -24.00
N LEU A 456 18.03 -5.34 -24.30
CA LEU A 456 17.33 -6.19 -25.24
C LEU A 456 16.01 -6.74 -24.68
N ASP A 457 16.00 -7.06 -23.38
CA ASP A 457 14.81 -7.58 -22.72
C ASP A 457 13.77 -6.49 -22.47
N GLU A 458 14.22 -5.26 -22.18
CA GLU A 458 13.41 -4.08 -21.92
C GLU A 458 13.15 -3.24 -23.19
N MET A 459 13.42 -3.74 -24.37
CA MET A 459 13.41 -3.00 -25.63
C MET A 459 12.09 -2.25 -25.88
N GLU A 460 10.94 -2.89 -25.60
CA GLU A 460 9.63 -2.24 -25.81
C GLU A 460 9.44 -1.03 -24.88
N GLU A 461 9.88 -1.14 -23.62
CA GLU A 461 9.83 -0.03 -22.67
C GLU A 461 10.80 1.09 -23.08
N LEU A 462 11.99 0.73 -23.53
CA LEU A 462 12.99 1.68 -24.04
C LEU A 462 12.47 2.40 -25.30
N PHE A 463 11.75 1.72 -26.17
CA PHE A 463 11.13 2.32 -27.33
C PHE A 463 9.99 3.29 -26.94
N MET A 464 9.18 2.97 -25.95
CA MET A 464 8.17 3.89 -25.44
C MET A 464 8.79 5.16 -24.86
N LYS A 465 9.85 5.01 -24.06
CA LYS A 465 10.62 6.13 -23.52
C LYS A 465 11.28 6.98 -24.61
N PHE A 466 11.84 6.31 -25.61
CA PHE A 466 12.44 6.97 -26.75
C PHE A 466 11.41 7.82 -27.54
N ASP A 467 10.24 7.27 -27.79
CA ASP A 467 9.16 7.99 -28.48
C ASP A 467 8.63 9.17 -27.67
N GLU A 468 8.58 9.03 -26.35
CA GLU A 468 8.19 10.11 -25.44
C GLU A 468 9.23 11.24 -25.48
N GLU A 469 10.51 10.90 -25.33
CA GLU A 469 11.60 11.87 -25.35
C GLU A 469 11.69 12.59 -26.72
N CYS A 470 11.54 11.87 -27.82
CA CYS A 470 11.51 12.47 -29.16
C CYS A 470 10.31 13.41 -29.34
N ARG A 471 9.12 13.02 -28.89
CA ARG A 471 7.92 13.87 -28.96
C ARG A 471 8.04 15.14 -28.15
N ASN A 472 8.72 15.07 -27.01
CA ASN A 472 8.91 16.21 -26.12
C ASN A 472 10.06 17.12 -26.54
N LYS A 473 10.92 16.66 -27.47
CA LYS A 473 12.11 17.42 -27.89
C LYS A 473 11.76 18.36 -29.04
N LEU A 474 11.88 19.63 -28.74
CA LEU A 474 11.77 20.70 -29.71
C LEU A 474 13.14 21.35 -29.92
N ILE A 475 13.49 21.58 -31.17
CA ILE A 475 14.70 22.32 -31.57
C ILE A 475 14.32 23.77 -31.82
N GLU A 476 14.81 24.66 -30.98
CA GLU A 476 14.55 26.09 -31.12
C GLU A 476 15.28 26.67 -32.34
N THR A 477 14.54 27.38 -33.20
CA THR A 477 15.08 28.17 -34.29
C THR A 477 14.54 29.60 -34.19
N GLU A 478 15.12 30.51 -34.95
CA GLU A 478 14.65 31.92 -34.98
C GLU A 478 13.21 32.09 -35.46
N LYS A 479 12.65 31.12 -36.17
CA LYS A 479 11.33 31.22 -36.79
C LYS A 479 10.26 30.38 -36.12
N GLU A 480 10.59 29.15 -35.72
CA GLU A 480 9.66 28.19 -35.14
C GLU A 480 10.44 27.07 -34.40
N ASN A 481 9.75 26.34 -33.55
CA ASN A 481 10.31 25.15 -32.90
C ASN A 481 10.09 23.92 -33.79
N ILE A 482 11.17 23.20 -34.10
CA ILE A 482 11.12 22.01 -34.95
C ILE A 482 11.05 20.78 -34.05
N PRO A 483 10.03 19.91 -34.17
CA PRO A 483 9.99 18.66 -33.43
C PRO A 483 11.06 17.70 -33.97
N LEU A 484 11.72 17.02 -33.05
CA LEU A 484 12.66 15.95 -33.40
C LEU A 484 11.84 14.71 -33.83
N SER A 485 12.06 14.29 -35.06
CA SER A 485 11.45 13.07 -35.60
C SER A 485 12.52 12.09 -36.04
N ILE A 486 12.47 10.88 -35.53
CA ILE A 486 13.46 9.82 -35.83
C ILE A 486 12.69 8.55 -36.22
N ALA A 487 12.97 8.04 -37.39
CA ALA A 487 12.53 6.73 -37.81
C ALA A 487 13.40 5.66 -37.12
N LYS A 488 12.80 4.56 -36.74
CA LYS A 488 13.48 3.48 -36.03
C LYS A 488 13.05 2.10 -36.52
N GLY A 489 13.98 1.18 -36.57
CA GLY A 489 13.72 -0.23 -36.83
C GLY A 489 14.54 -1.11 -35.93
N PHE A 490 13.98 -2.22 -35.55
CA PHE A 490 14.59 -3.20 -34.66
C PHE A 490 14.54 -4.59 -35.26
N ALA A 491 15.64 -5.32 -35.15
CA ALA A 491 15.67 -6.74 -35.40
C ALA A 491 16.46 -7.47 -34.31
N ARG A 492 15.93 -8.57 -33.82
CA ARG A 492 16.62 -9.48 -32.92
C ARG A 492 17.29 -10.56 -33.74
N TYR A 493 18.52 -10.94 -33.37
CA TYR A 493 19.22 -12.04 -33.98
C TYR A 493 18.42 -13.35 -33.89
N ASP A 494 18.27 -14.02 -35.00
CA ASP A 494 17.61 -15.31 -35.14
C ASP A 494 18.54 -16.26 -35.90
N SER A 495 19.14 -17.21 -35.21
CA SER A 495 20.09 -18.17 -35.78
C SER A 495 19.54 -19.02 -36.94
N LYS A 496 18.23 -19.00 -37.18
CA LYS A 496 17.60 -19.68 -38.32
C LYS A 496 17.51 -18.79 -39.58
N LYS A 497 17.63 -17.48 -39.41
CA LYS A 497 17.47 -16.50 -40.48
C LYS A 497 18.76 -15.76 -40.78
N ASP A 498 19.58 -15.54 -39.77
CA ASP A 498 20.72 -14.66 -39.83
C ASP A 498 22.02 -15.48 -39.79
N SER A 499 22.87 -15.27 -40.74
CA SER A 499 24.18 -15.94 -40.86
C SER A 499 25.31 -15.08 -40.25
N ASN A 500 25.12 -13.76 -40.18
CA ASN A 500 26.08 -12.78 -39.71
C ASN A 500 25.35 -11.53 -39.17
N PHE A 501 26.12 -10.57 -38.65
CA PHE A 501 25.58 -9.32 -38.13
C PHE A 501 24.83 -8.51 -39.19
N ILE A 502 25.32 -8.52 -40.44
CA ILE A 502 24.71 -7.74 -41.53
C ILE A 502 23.29 -8.21 -41.85
N ASP A 503 22.98 -9.50 -41.71
CA ASP A 503 21.61 -9.99 -41.92
C ASP A 503 20.65 -9.40 -40.90
N VAL A 504 21.04 -9.27 -39.65
CA VAL A 504 20.26 -8.65 -38.59
C VAL A 504 20.11 -7.14 -38.84
N PHE A 505 21.21 -6.48 -39.22
CA PHE A 505 21.21 -5.06 -39.56
C PHE A 505 20.23 -4.76 -40.70
N ASN A 506 20.28 -5.53 -41.79
CA ASN A 506 19.40 -5.35 -42.93
C ASN A 506 17.92 -5.48 -42.53
N ARG A 507 17.57 -6.44 -41.67
CA ARG A 507 16.19 -6.57 -41.17
C ARG A 507 15.77 -5.38 -40.29
N ALA A 508 16.71 -4.84 -39.51
CA ALA A 508 16.45 -3.64 -38.71
C ALA A 508 16.31 -2.40 -39.61
N ASP A 509 17.12 -2.29 -40.63
CA ASP A 509 17.07 -1.21 -41.62
C ASP A 509 15.76 -1.25 -42.44
N ASP A 510 15.38 -2.44 -42.91
CA ASP A 510 14.09 -2.63 -43.58
C ASP A 510 12.93 -2.17 -42.70
N ALA A 511 12.95 -2.56 -41.41
CA ALA A 511 11.94 -2.15 -40.42
C ALA A 511 11.95 -0.63 -40.17
N MET A 512 13.14 -0.01 -40.12
CA MET A 512 13.28 1.45 -40.01
C MET A 512 12.72 2.16 -41.27
N TYR A 513 13.03 1.60 -42.41
CA TYR A 513 12.53 2.16 -43.69
C TYR A 513 11.00 2.08 -43.78
N GLU A 514 10.39 0.98 -43.33
CA GLU A 514 8.93 0.86 -43.19
C GLU A 514 8.37 1.91 -42.22
N ASN A 515 8.97 2.04 -41.06
CA ASN A 515 8.58 3.06 -40.08
C ASN A 515 8.75 4.51 -40.61
N LYS A 516 9.82 4.75 -41.37
CA LYS A 516 10.05 6.04 -42.03
C LYS A 516 8.96 6.38 -43.05
N ARG A 517 8.48 5.37 -43.80
CA ARG A 517 7.35 5.53 -44.73
C ARG A 517 6.06 5.83 -44.00
N GLU A 518 5.79 5.14 -42.88
CA GLU A 518 4.61 5.40 -42.05
C GLU A 518 4.61 6.84 -41.50
N ILE A 519 5.75 7.29 -40.95
CA ILE A 519 5.90 8.64 -40.40
C ILE A 519 5.70 9.71 -41.50
N LYS A 520 6.21 9.44 -42.70
CA LYS A 520 6.06 10.36 -43.85
C LYS A 520 4.72 10.26 -44.56
N GLY A 521 3.82 9.35 -44.15
CA GLY A 521 2.51 9.16 -44.78
C GLY A 521 2.58 8.63 -46.22
N LEU A 522 3.71 8.01 -46.60
CA LEU A 522 3.91 7.39 -47.91
C LEU A 522 3.43 5.93 -47.85
N LYS A 523 2.25 5.65 -48.45
CA LYS A 523 1.76 4.28 -48.67
C LYS A 523 2.56 3.53 -49.71
#